data_752aed0d570d42e0d07d51902be6eb52
#
_entry.id   752aed0d570d42e0d07d51902be6eb52
#
_cell.length_a   1.000
_cell.length_b   1.000
_cell.length_c   1.000
_cell.angle_alpha   90.00
_cell.angle_beta   90.00
_cell.angle_gamma   90.00
#
_symmetry.space_group_name_H-M   'P 1'
#
loop_
_entity.id
_entity.type
_entity.pdbx_description
1 polymer ?
#
loop_
_entity_poly.entity_id
_entity_poly.type
_entity_poly.pdbx_seq_one_letter_code
_entity_poly.pdbx_strand_id
1 'polypeptide(L)'
;FLVSSSILAVLAQRLVRKLCPDCREPYRPSDTELARIGLKGIDTTAKACRPKGCRGCRNTGYRGRMAIQELMIMDDEIRSLVMQNADAATLRRKCTSTGMTLLRQDGAARVLRGETSIEELLRVTQEDID
;
A
#
# COMPACT_ATOMS: atom_id res chain seq x y z
N PHE A 1 1.25 -28.68 -4.34
CA PHE A 1 2.52 -29.21 -3.77
C PHE A 1 3.72 -28.84 -4.62
N LEU A 2 3.72 -29.23 -5.89
CA LEU A 2 4.85 -28.92 -6.77
C LEU A 2 5.05 -27.42 -6.94
N VAL A 3 3.98 -26.65 -6.99
CA VAL A 3 4.04 -25.20 -7.11
C VAL A 3 4.69 -24.59 -5.88
N SER A 4 4.24 -24.96 -4.67
CA SER A 4 4.80 -24.39 -3.44
C SER A 4 6.27 -24.72 -3.24
N SER A 5 6.71 -25.89 -3.70
CA SER A 5 8.12 -26.28 -3.57
C SER A 5 9.03 -25.57 -4.57
N SER A 6 8.45 -25.01 -5.65
CA SER A 6 9.20 -24.34 -6.72
C SER A 6 9.29 -22.84 -6.58
N ILE A 7 8.36 -22.22 -5.83
CA ILE A 7 8.29 -20.77 -5.69
C ILE A 7 9.22 -20.29 -4.59
N LEU A 8 10.06 -19.29 -4.89
CA LEU A 8 10.96 -18.67 -3.92
C LEU A 8 10.35 -17.43 -3.28
N ALA A 9 9.53 -16.71 -4.03
CA ALA A 9 8.89 -15.48 -3.56
C ALA A 9 7.68 -15.16 -4.41
N VAL A 10 6.76 -14.37 -3.86
CA VAL A 10 5.59 -13.85 -4.58
C VAL A 10 5.57 -12.35 -4.43
N LEU A 11 5.55 -11.64 -5.56
CA LEU A 11 5.48 -10.20 -5.58
C LEU A 11 4.09 -9.77 -6.06
N ALA A 12 3.40 -8.99 -5.24
CA ALA A 12 2.19 -8.30 -5.66
C ALA A 12 2.50 -6.82 -5.84
N GLN A 13 1.94 -6.19 -6.86
CA GLN A 13 2.14 -4.76 -7.05
C GLN A 13 0.91 -4.14 -7.69
N ARG A 14 0.72 -2.86 -7.40
CA ARG A 14 -0.34 -2.04 -7.97
C ARG A 14 0.25 -0.71 -8.36
N LEU A 15 -0.30 -0.11 -9.41
CA LEU A 15 0.12 1.22 -9.84
C LEU A 15 -0.78 2.26 -9.20
N VAL A 16 -0.17 3.27 -8.58
CA VAL A 16 -0.87 4.46 -8.08
C VAL A 16 -0.41 5.65 -8.88
N ARG A 17 -1.32 6.61 -9.07
CA ARG A 17 -0.95 7.87 -9.71
C ARG A 17 -0.15 8.72 -8.73
N LYS A 18 0.89 9.36 -9.22
CA LYS A 18 1.70 10.27 -8.42
C LYS A 18 1.03 11.65 -8.39
N LEU A 19 1.06 12.28 -7.22
CA LEU A 19 0.58 13.65 -7.11
C LEU A 19 1.45 14.58 -7.95
N CYS A 20 0.82 15.53 -8.62
CA CYS A 20 1.53 16.55 -9.37
C CYS A 20 2.37 17.39 -8.40
N PRO A 21 3.70 17.44 -8.57
CA PRO A 21 4.55 18.19 -7.64
C PRO A 21 4.33 19.68 -7.67
N ASP A 22 3.76 20.21 -8.76
CA ASP A 22 3.57 21.64 -8.92
C ASP A 22 2.33 22.17 -8.21
N CYS A 23 1.31 21.32 -8.00
CA CYS A 23 0.04 21.80 -7.44
C CYS A 23 -0.44 21.03 -6.20
N ARG A 24 0.26 19.98 -5.79
CA ARG A 24 -0.16 19.22 -4.61
C ARG A 24 -0.20 20.14 -3.39
N GLU A 25 -1.22 19.95 -2.56
CA GLU A 25 -1.40 20.77 -1.35
C GLU A 25 -1.16 19.93 -0.10
N PRO A 26 -0.20 20.33 0.76
CA PRO A 26 -0.05 19.68 2.05
C PRO A 26 -1.29 19.91 2.91
N TYR A 27 -1.68 18.91 3.68
CA TYR A 27 -2.77 19.03 4.63
C TYR A 27 -2.58 18.03 5.75
N ARG A 28 -3.31 18.21 6.84
CA ARG A 28 -3.30 17.26 7.95
C ARG A 28 -4.49 16.33 7.79
N PRO A 29 -4.26 15.04 7.53
CA PRO A 29 -5.36 14.09 7.43
C PRO A 29 -6.08 13.93 8.75
N SER A 30 -7.37 13.62 8.70
CA SER A 30 -8.14 13.29 9.90
C SER A 30 -7.73 11.91 10.41
N ASP A 31 -8.05 11.64 11.70
CA ASP A 31 -7.78 10.33 12.26
C ASP A 31 -8.51 9.23 11.50
N THR A 32 -9.70 9.51 11.00
CA THR A 32 -10.47 8.57 10.20
C THR A 32 -9.76 8.23 8.89
N GLU A 33 -9.24 9.24 8.20
CA GLU A 33 -8.47 9.03 6.98
C GLU A 33 -7.24 8.18 7.21
N LEU A 34 -6.48 8.51 8.27
CA LEU A 34 -5.28 7.76 8.61
C LEU A 34 -5.58 6.33 8.98
N ALA A 35 -6.67 6.09 9.72
CA ALA A 35 -7.07 4.73 10.08
C ALA A 35 -7.41 3.89 8.84
N ARG A 36 -8.01 4.51 7.82
CA ARG A 36 -8.39 3.79 6.59
C ARG A 36 -7.18 3.26 5.82
N ILE A 37 -6.03 3.91 5.97
CA ILE A 37 -4.80 3.45 5.32
C ILE A 37 -3.85 2.75 6.30
N GLY A 38 -4.36 2.33 7.45
CA GLY A 38 -3.61 1.54 8.41
C GLY A 38 -2.68 2.32 9.33
N LEU A 39 -2.86 3.63 9.44
CA LEU A 39 -2.01 4.49 10.25
C LEU A 39 -2.74 4.97 11.51
N LYS A 40 -3.54 4.09 12.11
CA LYS A 40 -4.26 4.41 13.33
C LYS A 40 -3.29 4.69 14.47
N GLY A 41 -3.51 5.78 15.18
CA GLY A 41 -2.74 6.11 16.37
C GLY A 41 -1.37 6.74 16.13
N ILE A 42 -1.07 7.15 14.89
CA ILE A 42 0.19 7.82 14.63
C ILE A 42 0.13 9.31 15.06
N ASP A 43 1.30 9.93 15.08
CA ASP A 43 1.47 11.31 15.48
C ASP A 43 0.51 12.25 14.74
N THR A 44 -0.14 13.13 15.50
CA THR A 44 -1.05 14.14 14.95
C THR A 44 -0.37 15.16 14.06
N THR A 45 0.98 15.19 14.05
CA THR A 45 1.74 16.06 13.16
C THR A 45 1.94 15.49 11.78
N ALA A 46 1.50 14.25 11.54
CA ALA A 46 1.64 13.63 10.23
C ALA A 46 0.94 14.47 9.16
N LYS A 47 1.62 14.64 8.04
CA LYS A 47 1.11 15.42 6.92
C LYS A 47 1.03 14.55 5.68
N ALA A 48 0.04 14.83 4.86
CA ALA A 48 -0.10 14.22 3.55
C ALA A 48 -0.36 15.33 2.54
N CYS A 49 -0.47 14.99 1.26
CA CYS A 49 -0.79 15.96 0.24
C CYS A 49 -2.07 15.51 -0.48
N ARG A 50 -2.80 16.47 -1.00
CA ARG A 50 -4.00 16.22 -1.79
C ARG A 50 -3.82 16.76 -3.20
N PRO A 51 -4.54 16.20 -4.19
CA PRO A 51 -4.52 16.75 -5.53
C PRO A 51 -5.30 18.07 -5.58
N LYS A 52 -4.79 19.02 -6.33
CA LYS A 52 -5.49 20.28 -6.55
C LYS A 52 -5.91 20.42 -8.01
N GLY A 53 -4.97 20.28 -8.91
CA GLY A 53 -5.15 20.52 -10.31
C GLY A 53 -4.45 21.80 -10.73
N CYS A 54 -3.71 21.73 -11.81
CA CYS A 54 -3.03 22.88 -12.41
C CYS A 54 -2.89 22.64 -13.91
N ARG A 55 -2.39 23.64 -14.61
CA ARG A 55 -2.20 23.53 -16.04
C ARG A 55 -1.23 22.40 -16.41
N GLY A 56 -0.17 22.23 -15.61
CA GLY A 56 0.86 21.23 -15.88
C GLY A 56 0.37 19.79 -15.79
N CYS A 57 -0.65 19.53 -14.99
CA CYS A 57 -1.23 18.19 -14.85
C CYS A 57 -2.59 18.08 -15.54
N ARG A 58 -2.97 19.05 -16.37
CA ARG A 58 -4.26 19.11 -17.05
C ARG A 58 -5.44 19.08 -16.08
N ASN A 59 -5.28 19.73 -14.94
CA ASN A 59 -6.29 19.86 -13.88
C ASN A 59 -6.66 18.52 -13.22
N THR A 60 -5.85 17.50 -13.38
CA THR A 60 -6.11 16.20 -12.74
C THR A 60 -5.58 16.11 -11.31
N GLY A 61 -4.55 16.87 -11.00
CA GLY A 61 -3.85 16.79 -9.73
C GLY A 61 -2.81 15.67 -9.68
N TYR A 62 -2.66 14.90 -10.75
CA TYR A 62 -1.75 13.76 -10.81
C TYR A 62 -0.88 13.83 -12.05
N ARG A 63 0.33 13.27 -11.93
CA ARG A 63 1.31 13.27 -12.98
C ARG A 63 2.24 12.09 -12.85
N GLY A 64 2.14 11.13 -13.78
CA GLY A 64 2.93 9.92 -13.71
C GLY A 64 2.36 8.90 -12.74
N ARG A 65 2.99 7.75 -12.67
CA ARG A 65 2.57 6.62 -11.86
C ARG A 65 3.76 6.00 -11.16
N MET A 66 3.51 5.29 -10.07
CA MET A 66 4.52 4.55 -9.35
C MET A 66 3.92 3.24 -8.85
N ALA A 67 4.75 2.25 -8.60
CA ALA A 67 4.29 0.98 -8.08
C ALA A 67 4.37 0.97 -6.56
N ILE A 68 3.34 0.43 -5.92
CA ILE A 68 3.41 -0.02 -4.54
C ILE A 68 3.50 -1.53 -4.55
N GLN A 69 4.23 -2.10 -3.60
CA GLN A 69 4.63 -3.50 -3.67
C GLN A 69 4.45 -4.22 -2.34
N GLU A 70 4.23 -5.53 -2.46
CA GLU A 70 4.15 -6.44 -1.33
C GLU A 70 4.90 -7.71 -1.74
N LEU A 71 5.98 -8.02 -1.01
CA LEU A 71 6.83 -9.17 -1.34
C LEU A 71 6.72 -10.21 -0.23
N MET A 72 6.26 -11.41 -0.60
CA MET A 72 6.19 -12.56 0.29
C MET A 72 7.34 -13.50 -0.03
N ILE A 73 8.24 -13.70 0.92
CA ILE A 73 9.34 -14.65 0.77
C ILE A 73 8.83 -16.03 1.21
N MET A 74 9.05 -17.02 0.37
CA MET A 74 8.64 -18.40 0.67
C MET A 74 9.68 -19.05 1.57
N ASP A 75 9.42 -19.06 2.87
CA ASP A 75 10.20 -19.84 3.82
C ASP A 75 9.50 -21.17 4.14
N ASP A 76 10.10 -21.99 4.98
CA ASP A 76 9.55 -23.30 5.30
C ASP A 76 8.19 -23.21 6.00
N GLU A 77 8.00 -22.23 6.86
CA GLU A 77 6.74 -22.04 7.56
C GLU A 77 5.62 -21.64 6.61
N ILE A 78 5.91 -20.73 5.68
CA ILE A 78 4.92 -20.31 4.69
C ILE A 78 4.57 -21.46 3.75
N ARG A 79 5.57 -22.25 3.33
CA ARG A 79 5.32 -23.43 2.50
C ARG A 79 4.41 -24.42 3.22
N SER A 80 4.66 -24.64 4.49
CA SER A 80 3.83 -25.54 5.30
C SER A 80 2.38 -25.07 5.33
N LEU A 81 2.15 -23.78 5.55
CA LEU A 81 0.81 -23.22 5.57
C LEU A 81 0.10 -23.35 4.21
N VAL A 82 0.83 -23.12 3.13
CA VAL A 82 0.28 -23.27 1.78
C VAL A 82 -0.11 -24.73 1.53
N MET A 83 0.73 -25.67 1.93
CA MET A 83 0.44 -27.09 1.77
C MET A 83 -0.76 -27.57 2.60
N GLN A 84 -1.03 -26.89 3.71
CA GLN A 84 -2.19 -27.18 4.58
C GLN A 84 -3.44 -26.45 4.11
N ASN A 85 -3.39 -25.78 2.98
CA ASN A 85 -4.49 -24.98 2.44
C ASN A 85 -4.97 -23.90 3.42
N ALA A 86 -4.04 -23.29 4.15
CA ALA A 86 -4.36 -22.18 5.04
C ALA A 86 -4.99 -21.04 4.24
N ASP A 87 -5.92 -20.31 4.86
CA ASP A 87 -6.59 -19.22 4.19
C ASP A 87 -5.67 -17.99 4.03
N ALA A 88 -6.10 -17.04 3.22
CA ALA A 88 -5.31 -15.84 2.92
C ALA A 88 -5.02 -15.01 4.17
N ALA A 89 -5.99 -14.93 5.09
CA ALA A 89 -5.82 -14.16 6.33
C ALA A 89 -4.74 -14.76 7.23
N THR A 90 -4.69 -16.10 7.33
CA THR A 90 -3.68 -16.81 8.11
C THR A 90 -2.29 -16.59 7.51
N LEU A 91 -2.17 -16.71 6.18
CA LEU A 91 -0.90 -16.47 5.49
C LEU A 91 -0.43 -15.03 5.70
N ARG A 92 -1.35 -14.06 5.57
CA ARG A 92 -1.01 -12.65 5.74
C ARG A 92 -0.50 -12.37 7.16
N ARG A 93 -1.19 -12.90 8.18
CA ARG A 93 -0.76 -12.73 9.56
C ARG A 93 0.63 -13.30 9.80
N LYS A 94 0.91 -14.48 9.25
CA LYS A 94 2.23 -15.09 9.40
C LYS A 94 3.31 -14.26 8.72
N CYS A 95 3.05 -13.82 7.50
CA CYS A 95 4.01 -13.00 6.74
C CYS A 95 4.31 -11.68 7.44
N THR A 96 3.27 -11.01 7.96
CA THR A 96 3.48 -9.74 8.66
C THR A 96 4.22 -9.93 9.98
N SER A 97 4.03 -11.06 10.65
CA SER A 97 4.77 -11.34 11.88
C SER A 97 6.27 -11.52 11.65
N THR A 98 6.68 -11.86 10.43
CA THR A 98 8.09 -12.01 10.06
C THR A 98 8.68 -10.79 9.36
N GLY A 99 7.93 -9.68 9.34
CA GLY A 99 8.44 -8.41 8.83
C GLY A 99 8.04 -8.04 7.41
N MET A 100 7.16 -8.81 6.78
CA MET A 100 6.67 -8.45 5.45
C MET A 100 5.87 -7.15 5.50
N THR A 101 6.13 -6.24 4.56
CA THR A 101 5.35 -5.01 4.42
C THR A 101 4.20 -5.27 3.46
N LEU A 102 2.98 -5.01 3.92
CA LEU A 102 1.80 -5.18 3.08
C LEU A 102 1.70 -4.05 2.05
N LEU A 103 0.98 -4.32 0.97
CA LEU A 103 0.77 -3.37 -0.12
C LEU A 103 0.27 -2.02 0.38
N ARG A 104 -0.72 -2.03 1.27
CA ARG A 104 -1.27 -0.80 1.85
C ARG A 104 -0.26 -0.07 2.73
N GLN A 105 0.59 -0.80 3.45
CA GLN A 105 1.64 -0.19 4.27
C GLN A 105 2.69 0.52 3.41
N ASP A 106 3.07 -0.09 2.29
CA ASP A 106 3.99 0.54 1.34
C ASP A 106 3.35 1.81 0.77
N GLY A 107 2.07 1.73 0.38
CA GLY A 107 1.34 2.88 -0.11
C GLY A 107 1.19 3.98 0.93
N ALA A 108 0.94 3.62 2.20
CA ALA A 108 0.82 4.61 3.27
C ALA A 108 2.13 5.38 3.47
N ALA A 109 3.27 4.70 3.36
CA ALA A 109 4.56 5.38 3.43
C ALA A 109 4.71 6.39 2.29
N ARG A 110 4.23 6.05 1.09
CA ARG A 110 4.26 6.97 -0.06
C ARG A 110 3.34 8.17 0.16
N VAL A 111 2.18 7.95 0.76
CA VAL A 111 1.25 9.03 1.11
C VAL A 111 1.92 10.02 2.05
N LEU A 112 2.60 9.53 3.09
CA LEU A 112 3.25 10.39 4.06
C LEU A 112 4.42 11.18 3.49
N ARG A 113 4.99 10.73 2.37
CA ARG A 113 6.03 11.47 1.65
C ARG A 113 5.45 12.46 0.65
N GLY A 114 4.14 12.51 0.49
CA GLY A 114 3.50 13.37 -0.48
C GLY A 114 3.58 12.89 -1.92
N GLU A 115 3.94 11.63 -2.13
CA GLU A 115 4.12 11.07 -3.48
C GLU A 115 2.79 10.68 -4.12
N THR A 116 1.81 10.27 -3.31
CA THR A 116 0.46 9.94 -3.76
C THR A 116 -0.55 10.40 -2.72
N SER A 117 -1.84 10.21 -2.98
CA SER A 117 -2.90 10.65 -2.09
C SER A 117 -3.55 9.46 -1.38
N ILE A 118 -4.21 9.74 -0.26
CA ILE A 118 -5.01 8.73 0.45
C ILE A 118 -6.10 8.19 -0.46
N GLU A 119 -6.77 9.08 -1.19
CA GLU A 119 -7.83 8.69 -2.13
C GLU A 119 -7.32 7.70 -3.16
N GLU A 120 -6.15 7.98 -3.73
CA GLU A 120 -5.58 7.10 -4.75
C GLU A 120 -5.18 5.74 -4.17
N LEU A 121 -4.57 5.74 -2.99
CA LEU A 121 -4.21 4.49 -2.33
C LEU A 121 -5.43 3.64 -2.05
N LEU A 122 -6.51 4.24 -1.55
CA LEU A 122 -7.75 3.50 -1.29
C LEU A 122 -8.37 2.96 -2.58
N ARG A 123 -8.29 3.71 -3.66
CA ARG A 123 -8.81 3.27 -4.95
C ARG A 123 -8.18 1.96 -5.41
N VAL A 124 -6.86 1.84 -5.26
CA VAL A 124 -6.14 0.67 -5.78
C VAL A 124 -6.04 -0.48 -4.78
N THR A 125 -6.29 -0.23 -3.49
CA THR A 125 -6.19 -1.26 -2.45
C THR A 125 -7.53 -1.60 -1.81
N GLN A 126 -8.63 -1.11 -2.33
CA GLN A 126 -9.94 -1.30 -1.72
C GLN A 126 -10.32 -2.77 -1.58
N GLU A 127 -9.95 -3.60 -2.54
CA GLU A 127 -10.22 -5.03 -2.51
C GLU A 127 -9.45 -5.76 -1.41
N ASP A 128 -8.38 -5.16 -0.90
CA ASP A 128 -7.53 -5.76 0.11
C ASP A 128 -7.99 -5.47 1.54
N ILE A 129 -9.08 -4.71 1.69
CA ILE A 129 -9.61 -4.31 3.00
C ILE A 129 -10.40 -5.44 3.66
N ASP A 130 -10.95 -6.31 2.85
CA ASP A 130 -11.75 -7.47 3.33
C ASP A 130 -10.86 -8.66 3.79
#